data_888403b0a13ccc817bd44f07d88f654f
#
_entry.id   888403b0a13ccc817bd44f07d88f654f
#
_cell.length_a   1.000
_cell.length_b   1.000
_cell.length_c   1.000
_cell.angle_alpha   90.00
_cell.angle_beta   90.00
_cell.angle_gamma   90.00
#
_symmetry.space_group_name_H-M   'P 1'
#
loop_
_entity.id
_entity.type
_entity.pdbx_description
1 polymer ?
#
loop_
_entity_poly.entity_id
_entity_poly.type
_entity_poly.pdbx_seq_one_letter_code
_entity_poly.pdbx_strand_id
1 'polypeptide(L)'
;MSTLRFRNALPSDAVRCHEIESTAYEGDEAATLAKIETRIGQYPQGFLILEDAGHIVGFINSGCAHDVVMSDEAFKELVGHSADAPNVVIMSVVVDPASQGKGYSTALMREFVQRMTALHKATIHLMCKERHVSLYERMGYRYVQPSPSDHGGMAWHEMVMELPGA
;
A
#
# COMPACT_ATOMS: atom_id res chain seq x y z
N MET A 1 -17.43 -6.56 20.57
CA MET A 1 -17.57 -6.10 19.19
C MET A 1 -16.30 -5.39 18.73
N SER A 2 -15.91 -5.61 17.50
CA SER A 2 -14.76 -4.92 16.95
C SER A 2 -15.09 -3.44 16.69
N THR A 3 -14.18 -2.54 17.05
CA THR A 3 -14.28 -1.12 16.72
C THR A 3 -13.60 -0.81 15.37
N LEU A 4 -13.03 -1.84 14.73
CA LEU A 4 -12.31 -1.68 13.46
C LEU A 4 -13.27 -1.57 12.29
N ARG A 5 -12.95 -0.66 11.37
CA ARG A 5 -13.72 -0.46 10.14
C ARG A 5 -12.77 -0.22 8.99
N PHE A 6 -13.02 -0.90 7.87
CA PHE A 6 -12.29 -0.71 6.62
C PHE A 6 -13.17 0.03 5.62
N ARG A 7 -12.60 0.98 4.92
CA ARG A 7 -13.30 1.73 3.87
C ARG A 7 -12.34 2.33 2.86
N ASN A 8 -12.86 2.75 1.72
CA ASN A 8 -12.07 3.49 0.74
C ASN A 8 -11.82 4.92 1.24
N ALA A 9 -10.70 5.49 0.84
CA ALA A 9 -10.35 6.85 1.22
C ALA A 9 -11.27 7.88 0.55
N LEU A 10 -11.49 8.98 1.28
CA LEU A 10 -12.19 10.17 0.80
C LEU A 10 -11.19 11.33 0.71
N PRO A 11 -11.44 12.34 -0.14
CA PRO A 11 -10.53 13.50 -0.21
C PRO A 11 -10.23 14.15 1.14
N SER A 12 -11.21 14.15 2.04
CA SER A 12 -11.04 14.71 3.39
C SER A 12 -10.06 13.93 4.27
N ASP A 13 -9.66 12.72 3.87
CA ASP A 13 -8.72 11.89 4.64
C ASP A 13 -7.26 12.25 4.36
N ALA A 14 -6.98 13.03 3.32
CA ALA A 14 -5.62 13.24 2.84
C ALA A 14 -4.69 13.82 3.90
N VAL A 15 -5.15 14.80 4.66
CA VAL A 15 -4.32 15.47 5.68
C VAL A 15 -3.93 14.48 6.78
N ARG A 16 -4.89 13.69 7.26
CA ARG A 16 -4.62 12.72 8.33
C ARG A 16 -3.70 11.60 7.84
N CYS A 17 -3.91 11.10 6.62
CA CYS A 17 -3.03 10.10 6.04
C CYS A 17 -1.60 10.63 5.88
N HIS A 18 -1.45 11.88 5.44
CA HIS A 18 -0.14 12.52 5.33
C HIS A 18 0.54 12.64 6.70
N GLU A 19 -0.19 13.00 7.76
CA GLU A 19 0.34 13.05 9.11
C GLU A 19 0.88 11.68 9.54
N ILE A 20 0.11 10.62 9.32
CA ILE A 20 0.51 9.25 9.68
C ILE A 20 1.76 8.84 8.90
N GLU A 21 1.79 9.06 7.61
CA GLU A 21 2.93 8.65 6.78
C GLU A 21 4.18 9.43 7.14
N SER A 22 4.07 10.73 7.38
CA SER A 22 5.21 11.57 7.77
C SER A 22 5.77 11.20 9.14
N THR A 23 4.94 10.66 10.03
CA THR A 23 5.38 10.19 11.34
C THR A 23 6.01 8.79 11.26
N ALA A 24 5.48 7.94 10.37
CA ALA A 24 5.94 6.55 10.22
C ALA A 24 7.23 6.43 9.42
N TYR A 25 7.43 7.32 8.45
CA TYR A 25 8.60 7.31 7.56
C TYR A 25 9.39 8.60 7.70
N GLU A 26 10.71 8.51 7.53
CA GLU A 26 11.60 9.66 7.62
C GLU A 26 12.01 10.17 6.24
N GLY A 27 12.23 11.49 6.14
CA GLY A 27 12.78 12.12 4.94
C GLY A 27 12.02 11.79 3.66
N ASP A 28 12.77 11.34 2.66
CA ASP A 28 12.22 11.07 1.32
C ASP A 28 11.43 9.76 1.24
N GLU A 29 11.38 8.96 2.30
CA GLU A 29 10.53 7.76 2.32
C GLU A 29 9.06 8.11 2.31
N ALA A 30 8.67 9.19 3.00
CA ALA A 30 7.27 9.58 3.14
C ALA A 30 6.74 10.23 1.86
N ALA A 31 5.53 9.87 1.46
CA ALA A 31 4.85 10.55 0.37
C ALA A 31 4.44 11.96 0.79
N THR A 32 4.48 12.90 -0.16
CA THR A 32 4.02 14.27 0.07
C THR A 32 2.49 14.30 0.15
N LEU A 33 1.93 15.36 0.73
CA LEU A 33 0.48 15.57 0.74
C LEU A 33 -0.10 15.55 -0.68
N ALA A 34 0.58 16.20 -1.63
CA ALA A 34 0.13 16.23 -3.03
C ALA A 34 0.03 14.82 -3.64
N LYS A 35 1.00 13.95 -3.36
CA LYS A 35 0.97 12.57 -3.84
C LYS A 35 -0.21 11.80 -3.22
N ILE A 36 -0.45 11.98 -1.93
CA ILE A 36 -1.57 11.32 -1.24
C ILE A 36 -2.90 11.79 -1.82
N GLU A 37 -3.05 13.09 -2.04
CA GLU A 37 -4.26 13.66 -2.66
C GLU A 37 -4.48 13.08 -4.06
N THR A 38 -3.43 12.96 -4.86
CA THR A 38 -3.49 12.37 -6.20
C THR A 38 -3.96 10.92 -6.14
N ARG A 39 -3.39 10.12 -5.24
CA ARG A 39 -3.72 8.70 -5.08
C ARG A 39 -5.17 8.51 -4.66
N ILE A 40 -5.67 9.34 -3.74
CA ILE A 40 -7.07 9.28 -3.31
C ILE A 40 -8.00 9.69 -4.46
N GLY A 41 -7.67 10.76 -5.16
CA GLY A 41 -8.51 11.28 -6.25
C GLY A 41 -8.59 10.37 -7.45
N GLN A 42 -7.49 9.74 -7.82
CA GLN A 42 -7.43 8.92 -9.04
C GLN A 42 -7.79 7.46 -8.80
N TYR A 43 -7.51 6.91 -7.61
CA TYR A 43 -7.77 5.49 -7.36
C TYR A 43 -8.18 5.22 -5.91
N PRO A 44 -9.37 5.70 -5.50
CA PRO A 44 -9.85 5.45 -4.13
C PRO A 44 -10.10 3.97 -3.84
N GLN A 45 -10.41 3.15 -4.84
CA GLN A 45 -10.60 1.70 -4.67
C GLN A 45 -9.31 1.00 -4.23
N GLY A 46 -8.16 1.58 -4.53
CA GLY A 46 -6.86 1.07 -4.11
C GLY A 46 -6.26 1.81 -2.92
N PHE A 47 -7.04 2.66 -2.27
CA PHE A 47 -6.62 3.41 -1.08
C PHE A 47 -7.51 2.97 0.09
N LEU A 48 -7.04 1.96 0.82
CA LEU A 48 -7.80 1.33 1.91
C LEU A 48 -7.47 2.00 3.24
N ILE A 49 -8.51 2.48 3.92
CA ILE A 49 -8.40 3.10 5.25
C ILE A 49 -8.82 2.10 6.32
N LEU A 50 -8.07 2.05 7.42
CA LEU A 50 -8.48 1.37 8.64
C LEU A 50 -8.77 2.40 9.72
N GLU A 51 -9.97 2.35 10.27
CA GLU A 51 -10.38 3.15 11.42
C GLU A 51 -10.52 2.27 12.65
N ASP A 52 -10.18 2.82 13.81
CA ASP A 52 -10.48 2.23 15.11
C ASP A 52 -11.25 3.27 15.91
N ALA A 53 -12.50 2.93 16.29
CA ALA A 53 -13.40 3.83 17.03
C ALA A 53 -13.55 5.21 16.33
N GLY A 54 -13.58 5.20 14.99
CA GLY A 54 -13.76 6.41 14.18
C GLY A 54 -12.50 7.21 13.89
N HIS A 55 -11.34 6.74 14.35
CA HIS A 55 -10.05 7.38 14.10
C HIS A 55 -9.23 6.60 13.09
N ILE A 56 -8.67 7.26 12.08
CA ILE A 56 -7.78 6.60 11.13
C ILE A 56 -6.50 6.19 11.84
N VAL A 57 -6.19 4.89 11.79
CA VAL A 57 -4.98 4.32 12.43
C VAL A 57 -4.00 3.75 11.42
N GLY A 58 -4.41 3.57 10.18
CA GLY A 58 -3.53 3.07 9.14
C GLY A 58 -4.20 3.03 7.78
N PHE A 59 -3.41 2.76 6.75
CA PHE A 59 -3.91 2.68 5.38
C PHE A 59 -2.94 1.95 4.47
N ILE A 60 -3.46 1.51 3.31
CA ILE A 60 -2.66 1.00 2.19
C ILE A 60 -3.05 1.81 0.97
N ASN A 61 -2.07 2.29 0.19
CA ASN A 61 -2.37 2.88 -1.11
C ASN A 61 -1.62 2.16 -2.23
N SER A 62 -2.19 2.23 -3.42
CA SER A 62 -1.74 1.44 -4.56
C SER A 62 -2.15 2.08 -5.88
N GLY A 63 -1.59 1.55 -6.96
CA GLY A 63 -2.05 1.78 -8.32
C GLY A 63 -2.05 0.46 -9.08
N CYS A 64 -2.53 0.48 -10.33
CA CYS A 64 -2.59 -0.71 -11.18
C CYS A 64 -1.87 -0.43 -12.50
N ALA A 65 -1.20 -1.46 -13.03
CA ALA A 65 -0.48 -1.36 -14.29
C ALA A 65 -0.58 -2.65 -15.08
N HIS A 66 -0.48 -2.55 -16.41
CA HIS A 66 -0.37 -3.72 -17.28
C HIS A 66 1.03 -4.31 -17.22
N ASP A 67 2.05 -3.45 -17.24
CA ASP A 67 3.45 -3.83 -17.08
C ASP A 67 3.99 -3.20 -15.79
N VAL A 68 4.51 -4.04 -14.90
CA VAL A 68 5.00 -3.59 -13.60
C VAL A 68 6.50 -3.40 -13.64
N VAL A 69 6.95 -2.18 -13.36
CA VAL A 69 8.36 -1.85 -13.16
C VAL A 69 8.48 -1.23 -11.77
N MET A 70 8.94 -2.02 -10.80
CA MET A 70 8.93 -1.62 -9.39
C MET A 70 9.85 -0.44 -9.08
N SER A 71 10.87 -0.20 -9.92
CA SER A 71 11.77 0.94 -9.76
C SER A 71 11.26 2.23 -10.42
N ASP A 72 10.08 2.20 -11.04
CA ASP A 72 9.52 3.36 -11.73
C ASP A 72 8.98 4.39 -10.73
N GLU A 73 9.75 5.43 -10.47
CA GLU A 73 9.34 6.50 -9.55
C GLU A 73 8.15 7.30 -10.04
N ALA A 74 7.95 7.41 -11.36
CA ALA A 74 6.81 8.13 -11.92
C ALA A 74 5.48 7.46 -11.56
N PHE A 75 5.47 6.15 -11.34
CA PHE A 75 4.27 5.42 -10.95
C PHE A 75 3.73 5.88 -9.58
N LYS A 76 4.59 6.41 -8.72
CA LYS A 76 4.17 6.93 -7.41
C LYS A 76 3.27 8.14 -7.51
N GLU A 77 3.28 8.80 -8.69
CA GLU A 77 2.35 9.87 -9.04
C GLU A 77 1.23 9.36 -9.94
N LEU A 78 1.08 8.02 -10.02
CA LEU A 78 0.10 7.31 -10.83
C LEU A 78 0.29 7.50 -12.35
N VAL A 79 1.47 7.89 -12.79
CA VAL A 79 1.81 7.90 -14.21
C VAL A 79 1.90 6.43 -14.67
N GLY A 80 1.13 6.08 -15.70
CA GLY A 80 1.01 4.70 -16.17
C GLY A 80 -0.04 3.86 -15.44
N HIS A 81 -0.72 4.45 -14.45
CA HIS A 81 -1.81 3.78 -13.75
C HIS A 81 -3.04 3.66 -14.61
N SER A 82 -3.68 2.49 -14.56
CA SER A 82 -5.00 2.26 -15.12
C SER A 82 -5.79 1.39 -14.14
N ALA A 83 -6.97 1.87 -13.71
CA ALA A 83 -7.80 1.13 -12.76
C ALA A 83 -8.22 -0.26 -13.29
N ASP A 84 -8.27 -0.43 -14.61
CA ASP A 84 -8.64 -1.69 -15.25
C ASP A 84 -7.47 -2.65 -15.43
N ALA A 85 -6.24 -2.21 -15.18
CA ALA A 85 -5.05 -3.05 -15.35
C ALA A 85 -5.04 -4.18 -14.30
N PRO A 86 -4.51 -5.37 -14.65
CA PRO A 86 -4.61 -6.55 -13.79
C PRO A 86 -3.63 -6.59 -12.63
N ASN A 87 -2.55 -5.82 -12.70
CA ASN A 87 -1.48 -5.93 -11.70
C ASN A 87 -1.51 -4.75 -10.74
N VAL A 88 -1.68 -5.03 -9.45
CA VAL A 88 -1.72 -4.03 -8.40
C VAL A 88 -0.32 -3.80 -7.87
N VAL A 89 0.06 -2.55 -7.68
CA VAL A 89 1.35 -2.17 -7.08
C VAL A 89 1.07 -1.37 -5.81
N ILE A 90 1.42 -1.94 -4.65
CA ILE A 90 1.29 -1.24 -3.37
C ILE A 90 2.42 -0.20 -3.29
N MET A 91 2.05 1.04 -2.99
CA MET A 91 3.00 2.13 -2.80
C MET A 91 3.38 2.33 -1.34
N SER A 92 2.44 2.12 -0.42
CA SER A 92 2.75 2.12 1.02
C SER A 92 1.74 1.35 1.82
N VAL A 93 2.21 0.74 2.92
CA VAL A 93 1.40 0.14 3.98
C VAL A 93 1.83 0.87 5.25
N VAL A 94 0.94 1.62 5.85
CA VAL A 94 1.29 2.53 6.94
C VAL A 94 0.36 2.34 8.12
N VAL A 95 0.94 2.23 9.32
CA VAL A 95 0.18 2.23 10.58
C VAL A 95 0.73 3.37 11.43
N ASP A 96 -0.16 4.15 12.04
CA ASP A 96 0.23 5.21 12.95
C ASP A 96 1.15 4.63 14.03
N PRO A 97 2.35 5.19 14.23
CA PRO A 97 3.27 4.70 15.27
C PRO A 97 2.63 4.57 16.65
N ALA A 98 1.68 5.44 16.99
CA ALA A 98 0.95 5.38 18.25
C ALA A 98 0.03 4.15 18.35
N SER A 99 -0.26 3.50 17.23
CA SER A 99 -1.18 2.35 17.15
C SER A 99 -0.47 1.05 16.77
N GLN A 100 0.85 1.03 16.72
CA GLN A 100 1.61 -0.16 16.37
C GLN A 100 1.52 -1.24 17.47
N GLY A 101 1.83 -2.49 17.10
CA GLY A 101 1.81 -3.61 18.02
C GLY A 101 0.43 -4.22 18.22
N LYS A 102 -0.58 -3.81 17.46
CA LYS A 102 -1.96 -4.30 17.57
C LYS A 102 -2.39 -5.19 16.40
N GLY A 103 -1.47 -5.50 15.47
CA GLY A 103 -1.77 -6.33 14.31
C GLY A 103 -2.50 -5.61 13.19
N TYR A 104 -2.50 -4.27 13.17
CA TYR A 104 -3.25 -3.50 12.17
C TYR A 104 -2.69 -3.65 10.76
N SER A 105 -1.36 -3.74 10.60
CA SER A 105 -0.79 -3.93 9.27
C SER A 105 -1.19 -5.27 8.65
N THR A 106 -1.24 -6.33 9.47
CA THR A 106 -1.72 -7.64 9.03
C THR A 106 -3.19 -7.59 8.65
N ALA A 107 -4.02 -6.93 9.48
CA ALA A 107 -5.45 -6.77 9.21
C ALA A 107 -5.70 -5.98 7.92
N LEU A 108 -4.97 -4.88 7.72
CA LEU A 108 -5.02 -4.09 6.49
C LEU A 108 -4.67 -4.93 5.27
N MET A 109 -3.57 -5.69 5.35
CA MET A 109 -3.12 -6.49 4.21
C MET A 109 -4.12 -7.59 3.86
N ARG A 110 -4.71 -8.25 4.85
CA ARG A 110 -5.73 -9.28 4.61
C ARG A 110 -6.96 -8.70 3.93
N GLU A 111 -7.44 -7.57 4.41
CA GLU A 111 -8.59 -6.90 3.81
C GLU A 111 -8.27 -6.44 2.39
N PHE A 112 -7.05 -5.91 2.17
CA PHE A 112 -6.62 -5.45 0.86
C PHE A 112 -6.60 -6.60 -0.17
N VAL A 113 -6.05 -7.76 0.22
CA VAL A 113 -6.04 -8.95 -0.65
C VAL A 113 -7.46 -9.37 -1.02
N GLN A 114 -8.39 -9.37 -0.05
CA GLN A 114 -9.78 -9.72 -0.31
C GLN A 114 -10.42 -8.74 -1.30
N ARG A 115 -10.18 -7.45 -1.15
CA ARG A 115 -10.76 -6.43 -2.03
C ARG A 115 -10.19 -6.51 -3.44
N MET A 116 -8.89 -6.74 -3.58
CA MET A 116 -8.27 -6.88 -4.90
C MET A 116 -8.71 -8.16 -5.59
N THR A 117 -8.92 -9.23 -4.83
CA THR A 117 -9.49 -10.48 -5.36
C THR A 117 -10.91 -10.25 -5.87
N ALA A 118 -11.73 -9.50 -5.12
CA ALA A 118 -13.09 -9.16 -5.52
C ALA A 118 -13.13 -8.29 -6.79
N LEU A 119 -12.09 -7.48 -7.01
CA LEU A 119 -11.94 -6.68 -8.23
C LEU A 119 -11.34 -7.48 -9.40
N HIS A 120 -11.10 -8.78 -9.21
CA HIS A 120 -10.54 -9.69 -10.22
C HIS A 120 -9.13 -9.30 -10.68
N LYS A 121 -8.33 -8.74 -9.77
CA LYS A 121 -6.93 -8.45 -10.07
C LYS A 121 -6.11 -9.74 -10.14
N ALA A 122 -5.06 -9.73 -10.95
CA ALA A 122 -4.20 -10.90 -11.16
C ALA A 122 -3.11 -11.01 -10.09
N THR A 123 -2.46 -9.90 -9.76
CA THR A 123 -1.31 -9.89 -8.86
C THR A 123 -1.32 -8.66 -7.96
N ILE A 124 -0.58 -8.79 -6.83
CA ILE A 124 -0.21 -7.66 -5.99
C ILE A 124 1.30 -7.65 -5.85
N HIS A 125 1.92 -6.53 -6.21
CA HIS A 125 3.36 -6.31 -6.11
C HIS A 125 3.65 -5.32 -5.01
N LEU A 126 4.76 -5.53 -4.29
CA LEU A 126 5.24 -4.58 -3.30
C LEU A 126 6.75 -4.58 -3.22
N MET A 127 7.32 -3.53 -2.65
CA MET A 127 8.71 -3.49 -2.22
C MET A 127 8.75 -3.37 -0.71
N CYS A 128 9.70 -4.05 -0.08
CA CYS A 128 9.86 -3.99 1.38
C CYS A 128 11.34 -4.01 1.76
N LYS A 129 11.62 -3.62 2.99
CA LYS A 129 12.95 -3.75 3.57
C LYS A 129 13.20 -5.22 3.91
N GLU A 130 14.47 -5.63 3.94
CA GLU A 130 14.84 -7.04 4.17
C GLU A 130 14.19 -7.62 5.43
N ARG A 131 14.10 -6.82 6.49
CA ARG A 131 13.50 -7.27 7.77
C ARG A 131 12.04 -7.69 7.66
N HIS A 132 11.34 -7.30 6.58
CA HIS A 132 9.93 -7.61 6.37
C HIS A 132 9.70 -8.73 5.35
N VAL A 133 10.75 -9.23 4.69
CA VAL A 133 10.62 -10.27 3.66
C VAL A 133 9.92 -11.51 4.22
N SER A 134 10.39 -12.01 5.37
CA SER A 134 9.78 -13.21 6.00
C SER A 134 8.32 -13.00 6.35
N LEU A 135 7.95 -11.79 6.82
CA LEU A 135 6.57 -11.47 7.14
C LEU A 135 5.67 -11.59 5.91
N TYR A 136 6.10 -11.01 4.79
CA TYR A 136 5.30 -11.06 3.56
C TYR A 136 5.29 -12.45 2.93
N GLU A 137 6.37 -13.22 3.07
CA GLU A 137 6.36 -14.63 2.65
C GLU A 137 5.30 -15.43 3.41
N ARG A 138 5.18 -15.21 4.71
CA ARG A 138 4.14 -15.85 5.53
C ARG A 138 2.73 -15.44 5.12
N MET A 139 2.58 -14.26 4.52
CA MET A 139 1.29 -13.79 4.01
C MET A 139 0.94 -14.33 2.63
N GLY A 140 1.87 -15.04 1.98
CA GLY A 140 1.66 -15.61 0.66
C GLY A 140 2.37 -14.89 -0.48
N TYR A 141 3.23 -13.93 -0.18
CA TYR A 141 4.04 -13.26 -1.19
C TYR A 141 5.28 -14.08 -1.52
N ARG A 142 5.67 -14.05 -2.79
CA ARG A 142 6.88 -14.72 -3.28
C ARG A 142 7.97 -13.67 -3.48
N TYR A 143 9.17 -13.96 -3.00
CA TYR A 143 10.33 -13.10 -3.21
C TYR A 143 10.73 -13.11 -4.68
N VAL A 144 10.97 -11.94 -5.27
CA VAL A 144 11.38 -11.82 -6.67
C VAL A 144 12.88 -11.54 -6.78
N GLN A 145 13.31 -10.38 -6.26
CA GLN A 145 14.70 -9.92 -6.40
C GLN A 145 14.94 -8.66 -5.57
N PRO A 146 16.21 -8.31 -5.30
CA PRO A 146 16.51 -6.98 -4.80
C PRO A 146 16.07 -5.95 -5.85
N SER A 147 15.43 -4.87 -5.43
CA SER A 147 15.01 -3.84 -6.36
C SER A 147 16.19 -2.92 -6.72
N PRO A 148 16.29 -2.46 -7.97
CA PRO A 148 17.26 -1.41 -8.32
C PRO A 148 16.89 -0.04 -7.75
N SER A 149 15.68 0.10 -7.14
CA SER A 149 15.25 1.34 -6.51
C SER A 149 16.09 1.63 -5.26
N ASP A 150 16.45 2.90 -5.09
CA ASP A 150 17.10 3.39 -3.88
C ASP A 150 16.23 4.45 -3.17
N HIS A 151 14.91 4.33 -3.31
CA HIS A 151 13.95 5.25 -2.73
C HIS A 151 14.24 5.52 -1.24
N GLY A 152 14.34 6.80 -0.88
CA GLY A 152 14.69 7.20 0.49
C GLY A 152 16.11 6.81 0.89
N GLY A 153 17.00 6.46 -0.05
CA GLY A 153 18.36 6.02 0.23
C GLY A 153 18.45 4.64 0.84
N MET A 154 17.39 3.83 0.76
CA MET A 154 17.29 2.52 1.39
C MET A 154 17.34 1.40 0.37
N ALA A 155 17.76 0.21 0.82
CA ALA A 155 17.70 -1.01 -0.01
C ALA A 155 16.29 -1.61 0.07
N TRP A 156 15.74 -1.98 -1.07
CA TRP A 156 14.40 -2.53 -1.20
C TRP A 156 14.42 -3.90 -1.87
N HIS A 157 13.41 -4.72 -1.56
CA HIS A 157 13.24 -6.06 -2.11
C HIS A 157 11.85 -6.18 -2.73
N GLU A 158 11.77 -6.76 -3.92
CA GLU A 158 10.52 -6.91 -4.66
C GLU A 158 9.84 -8.22 -4.31
N MET A 159 8.54 -8.18 -4.08
CA MET A 159 7.74 -9.36 -3.78
C MET A 159 6.42 -9.29 -4.56
N VAL A 160 5.85 -10.46 -4.85
CA VAL A 160 4.60 -10.56 -5.60
C VAL A 160 3.70 -11.65 -5.02
N MET A 161 2.40 -11.38 -5.00
CA MET A 161 1.37 -12.37 -4.70
C MET A 161 0.51 -12.57 -5.94
N GLU A 162 0.28 -13.82 -6.33
CA GLU A 162 -0.66 -14.16 -7.39
C GLU A 162 -2.03 -14.40 -6.76
N LEU A 163 -3.06 -13.75 -7.32
CA LEU A 163 -4.40 -13.82 -6.77
C LEU A 163 -5.20 -14.92 -7.46
N PRO A 164 -6.11 -15.61 -6.73
CA PRO A 164 -6.95 -16.64 -7.34
C PRO A 164 -7.99 -16.02 -8.26
N GLY A 165 -8.33 -16.72 -9.33
CA GLY A 165 -9.38 -16.29 -10.26
C GLY A 165 -8.95 -15.21 -11.24
N ALA A 166 -7.67 -15.00 -11.36
CA ALA A 166 -7.12 -14.05 -12.31
C ALA A 166 -7.29 -14.51 -13.76
#